data_0ae8dac257df457976b4364d8a3bf591
#
_entry.id   0ae8dac257df457976b4364d8a3bf591
#
_cell.length_a   1.000
_cell.length_b   1.000
_cell.length_c   1.000
_cell.angle_alpha   90.00
_cell.angle_beta   90.00
_cell.angle_gamma   90.00
#
_symmetry.space_group_name_H-M   'P 1'
#
loop_
_entity.id
_entity.type
_entity.pdbx_description
1 polymer ?
#
loop_
_entity_poly.entity_id
_entity_poly.type
_entity_poly.pdbx_seq_one_letter_code
_entity_poly.pdbx_strand_id
1 'polypeptide(L)'
;MGIFACRLFNAFALLCLCIPQSALSGEFRKSSLGSGAPDLIEVEGELIRGDEGKFIQTAIASADAVVVFHSGGGNLLAGIEIGKAIRLKGFSTLVPDNMYCASACALAWLAGRVRQMSDTARVGFHAVYTSEDGETRVSSAGNAIVGAYLNQLGLPTSAIIYITGAPPEGMQWLNFADAKRVGIEVRRLNLTADANAVQPPAQLPPSTGRGNLLASITEETRNLFSATNQENAAAIAYLQEKYSEQVSYYGNVLPKANVVNLLRIDGHL
;
A
#
# COMPACT_ATOMS: atom_id res chain seq x y z
N MET A 1 -24.07 -45.71 63.86
CA MET A 1 -22.63 -45.42 63.66
C MET A 1 -22.43 -45.30 62.15
N GLY A 2 -22.51 -44.08 61.60
CA GLY A 2 -22.39 -43.80 60.21
C GLY A 2 -21.33 -42.71 60.03
N ILE A 3 -20.29 -43.03 59.32
CA ILE A 3 -19.12 -42.20 59.11
C ILE A 3 -19.40 -41.33 57.86
N PHE A 4 -19.52 -40.02 58.05
CA PHE A 4 -19.59 -39.05 56.94
C PHE A 4 -18.18 -38.83 56.34
N ALA A 5 -18.00 -39.25 55.11
CA ALA A 5 -16.80 -38.91 54.34
C ALA A 5 -17.00 -37.56 53.64
N CYS A 6 -16.29 -36.58 54.13
CA CYS A 6 -16.20 -35.23 53.48
C CYS A 6 -15.30 -35.31 52.25
N ARG A 7 -15.87 -35.20 51.04
CA ARG A 7 -15.10 -35.06 49.80
C ARG A 7 -14.79 -33.56 49.56
N LEU A 8 -13.55 -33.18 49.73
CA LEU A 8 -12.99 -31.92 49.34
C LEU A 8 -12.93 -31.85 47.77
N PHE A 9 -13.80 -31.05 47.20
CA PHE A 9 -13.70 -30.68 45.78
C PHE A 9 -12.66 -29.58 45.66
N ASN A 10 -11.49 -29.88 45.07
CA ASN A 10 -10.50 -28.90 44.64
C ASN A 10 -11.04 -28.19 43.39
N ALA A 11 -11.57 -26.98 43.58
CA ALA A 11 -11.91 -26.08 42.48
C ALA A 11 -10.60 -25.44 41.97
N PHE A 12 -9.99 -26.05 40.96
CA PHE A 12 -8.94 -25.41 40.18
C PHE A 12 -9.63 -24.40 39.27
N ALA A 13 -9.67 -23.15 39.68
CA ALA A 13 -10.12 -22.04 38.86
C ALA A 13 -9.10 -21.85 37.73
N LEU A 14 -9.44 -22.33 36.51
CA LEU A 14 -8.69 -22.09 35.30
C LEU A 14 -8.90 -20.59 34.94
N LEU A 15 -7.96 -19.77 35.39
CA LEU A 15 -7.90 -18.37 35.01
C LEU A 15 -7.52 -18.29 33.51
N CYS A 16 -8.54 -18.26 32.65
CA CYS A 16 -8.36 -18.05 31.22
C CYS A 16 -7.86 -16.60 31.05
N LEU A 17 -6.55 -16.42 31.02
CA LEU A 17 -5.92 -15.16 30.63
C LEU A 17 -6.29 -14.92 29.15
N CYS A 18 -7.35 -14.13 28.94
CA CYS A 18 -7.59 -13.49 27.64
C CYS A 18 -6.45 -12.48 27.41
N ILE A 19 -5.36 -12.95 26.82
CA ILE A 19 -4.32 -12.09 26.28
C ILE A 19 -4.98 -11.41 25.08
N PRO A 20 -5.16 -10.08 25.07
CA PRO A 20 -5.60 -9.40 23.87
C PRO A 20 -4.58 -9.71 22.77
N GLN A 21 -5.00 -10.37 21.70
CA GLN A 21 -4.21 -10.46 20.50
C GLN A 21 -4.14 -9.05 19.93
N SER A 22 -3.11 -8.31 20.31
CA SER A 22 -2.75 -7.07 19.63
C SER A 22 -2.50 -7.46 18.16
N ALA A 23 -3.29 -6.91 17.25
CA ALA A 23 -3.00 -7.01 15.83
C ALA A 23 -1.54 -6.56 15.66
N LEU A 24 -0.68 -7.49 15.25
CA LEU A 24 0.72 -7.19 15.01
C LEU A 24 0.74 -6.26 13.78
N SER A 25 1.17 -5.02 14.00
CA SER A 25 1.46 -4.05 12.96
C SER A 25 2.30 -4.68 11.85
N GLY A 26 2.11 -4.22 10.63
CA GLY A 26 2.94 -4.64 9.49
C GLY A 26 4.43 -4.50 9.79
N GLU A 27 5.20 -5.50 9.42
CA GLU A 27 6.66 -5.48 9.48
C GLU A 27 7.22 -5.08 8.12
N PHE A 28 8.23 -4.20 8.17
CA PHE A 28 8.91 -3.67 6.98
C PHE A 28 10.41 -3.91 7.14
N ARG A 29 10.94 -4.86 6.38
CA ARG A 29 12.36 -5.20 6.43
C ARG A 29 13.03 -4.87 5.10
N LYS A 30 14.18 -4.21 5.15
CA LYS A 30 14.99 -3.93 3.99
C LYS A 30 16.25 -4.77 3.99
N SER A 31 16.57 -5.39 2.87
CA SER A 31 17.82 -6.08 2.62
C SER A 31 18.42 -5.65 1.29
N SER A 32 19.76 -5.58 1.21
CA SER A 32 20.47 -5.26 -0.02
C SER A 32 21.09 -6.51 -0.59
N LEU A 33 20.92 -6.72 -1.90
CA LEU A 33 21.48 -7.86 -2.63
C LEU A 33 22.89 -7.59 -3.17
N GLY A 34 23.45 -6.42 -2.87
CA GLY A 34 24.78 -6.01 -3.33
C GLY A 34 24.75 -4.88 -4.35
N SER A 35 25.92 -4.39 -4.76
CA SER A 35 26.03 -3.24 -5.66
C SER A 35 25.46 -3.54 -7.04
N GLY A 36 24.53 -2.69 -7.49
CA GLY A 36 23.89 -2.79 -8.80
C GLY A 36 22.61 -3.61 -8.85
N ALA A 37 22.26 -4.33 -7.78
CA ALA A 37 20.97 -5.00 -7.64
C ALA A 37 19.97 -4.09 -6.91
N PRO A 38 18.64 -4.20 -7.19
CA PRO A 38 17.64 -3.50 -6.41
C PRO A 38 17.60 -4.01 -4.96
N ASP A 39 17.30 -3.14 -4.01
CA ASP A 39 17.03 -3.55 -2.65
C ASP A 39 15.75 -4.40 -2.59
N LEU A 40 15.66 -5.29 -1.62
CA LEU A 40 14.40 -5.96 -1.28
C LEU A 40 13.76 -5.24 -0.10
N ILE A 41 12.47 -4.94 -0.21
CA ILE A 41 11.66 -4.42 0.91
C ILE A 41 10.53 -5.40 1.13
N GLU A 42 10.61 -6.13 2.22
CA GLU A 42 9.57 -7.10 2.63
C GLU A 42 8.49 -6.38 3.42
N VAL A 43 7.22 -6.66 3.07
CA VAL A 43 6.02 -6.17 3.75
C VAL A 43 5.24 -7.39 4.23
N GLU A 44 5.21 -7.61 5.54
CA GLU A 44 4.61 -8.79 6.16
C GLU A 44 3.60 -8.39 7.25
N GLY A 45 2.52 -9.17 7.40
CA GLY A 45 1.51 -8.98 8.44
C GLY A 45 0.39 -8.04 8.06
N GLU A 46 -0.44 -7.65 9.04
CA GLU A 46 -1.60 -6.79 8.83
C GLU A 46 -1.18 -5.32 8.73
N LEU A 47 -1.70 -4.61 7.74
CA LEU A 47 -1.48 -3.19 7.58
C LEU A 47 -2.41 -2.40 8.51
N ILE A 48 -1.85 -1.66 9.45
CA ILE A 48 -2.60 -0.77 10.33
C ILE A 48 -2.28 0.70 10.00
N ARG A 49 -3.07 1.60 10.54
CA ARG A 49 -2.84 3.05 10.39
C ARG A 49 -1.46 3.44 10.96
N GLY A 50 -0.66 4.19 10.19
CA GLY A 50 0.70 4.59 10.54
C GLY A 50 1.78 3.72 9.91
N ASP A 51 1.43 2.55 9.38
CA ASP A 51 2.38 1.67 8.70
C ASP A 51 2.91 2.25 7.38
N GLU A 52 2.13 3.11 6.73
CA GLU A 52 2.58 3.91 5.59
C GLU A 52 3.82 4.75 5.94
N GLY A 53 3.86 5.34 7.12
CA GLY A 53 5.03 6.08 7.60
C GLY A 53 6.25 5.19 7.79
N LYS A 54 6.09 3.98 8.35
CA LYS A 54 7.18 3.00 8.53
C LYS A 54 7.71 2.53 7.18
N PHE A 55 6.80 2.22 6.24
CA PHE A 55 7.19 1.85 4.88
C PHE A 55 8.00 2.95 4.21
N ILE A 56 7.55 4.21 4.26
CA ILE A 56 8.25 5.36 3.68
C ILE A 56 9.65 5.51 4.28
N GLN A 57 9.81 5.40 5.60
CA GLN A 57 11.12 5.44 6.25
C GLN A 57 12.05 4.32 5.77
N THR A 58 11.51 3.12 5.57
CA THR A 58 12.28 1.97 5.03
C THR A 58 12.67 2.21 3.58
N ALA A 59 11.77 2.76 2.78
CA ALA A 59 11.91 2.94 1.32
C ALA A 59 12.79 4.14 0.93
N ILE A 60 12.89 5.18 1.79
CA ILE A 60 13.51 6.45 1.42
C ILE A 60 14.98 6.30 1.03
N ALA A 61 15.71 5.39 1.67
CA ALA A 61 17.13 5.14 1.42
C ALA A 61 17.42 4.28 0.18
N SER A 62 16.39 3.72 -0.46
CA SER A 62 16.56 2.87 -1.64
C SER A 62 16.43 3.68 -2.93
N ALA A 63 17.41 3.56 -3.81
CA ALA A 63 17.35 4.15 -5.15
C ALA A 63 16.44 3.34 -6.09
N ASP A 64 16.49 2.01 -6.00
CA ASP A 64 15.60 1.06 -6.67
C ASP A 64 15.31 -0.11 -5.71
N ALA A 65 14.10 -0.66 -5.79
CA ALA A 65 13.72 -1.78 -4.95
C ALA A 65 12.64 -2.67 -5.60
N VAL A 66 12.61 -3.92 -5.13
CA VAL A 66 11.49 -4.83 -5.29
C VAL A 66 10.79 -4.95 -3.94
N VAL A 67 9.51 -4.54 -3.88
CA VAL A 67 8.68 -4.68 -2.69
C VAL A 67 8.01 -6.04 -2.72
N VAL A 68 8.35 -6.88 -1.75
CA VAL A 68 7.87 -8.26 -1.62
C VAL A 68 6.76 -8.30 -0.59
N PHE A 69 5.60 -8.84 -0.97
CA PHE A 69 4.40 -8.83 -0.14
C PHE A 69 4.01 -10.21 0.38
N HIS A 70 3.70 -10.25 1.69
CA HIS A 70 3.01 -11.35 2.35
C HIS A 70 2.07 -10.79 3.41
N SER A 71 0.87 -10.37 3.02
CA SER A 71 -0.07 -9.64 3.89
C SER A 71 -1.52 -9.88 3.50
N GLY A 72 -2.38 -10.01 4.49
CA GLY A 72 -3.84 -10.05 4.32
C GLY A 72 -4.48 -8.69 4.01
N GLY A 73 -3.70 -7.63 4.04
CA GLY A 73 -4.19 -6.27 3.93
C GLY A 73 -4.46 -5.63 5.29
N GLY A 74 -5.59 -4.98 5.46
CA GLY A 74 -5.97 -4.26 6.67
C GLY A 74 -6.44 -2.85 6.35
N ASN A 75 -5.82 -1.83 6.93
CA ASN A 75 -6.24 -0.45 6.75
C ASN A 75 -6.11 0.03 5.29
N LEU A 76 -7.24 0.48 4.72
CA LEU A 76 -7.34 0.93 3.34
C LEU A 76 -6.35 2.05 3.02
N LEU A 77 -6.30 3.08 3.87
CA LEU A 77 -5.48 4.27 3.60
C LEU A 77 -4.00 3.93 3.71
N ALA A 78 -3.60 3.11 4.69
CA ALA A 78 -2.22 2.62 4.78
C ALA A 78 -1.80 1.90 3.49
N GLY A 79 -2.63 1.00 2.96
CA GLY A 79 -2.35 0.32 1.69
C GLY A 79 -2.22 1.27 0.50
N ILE A 80 -3.11 2.25 0.38
CA ILE A 80 -3.07 3.26 -0.68
C ILE A 80 -1.80 4.13 -0.57
N GLU A 81 -1.46 4.64 0.61
CA GLU A 81 -0.29 5.50 0.81
C GLU A 81 1.03 4.74 0.58
N ILE A 82 1.11 3.47 1.01
CA ILE A 82 2.23 2.58 0.65
C ILE A 82 2.32 2.46 -0.87
N GLY A 83 1.18 2.23 -1.55
CA GLY A 83 1.14 2.15 -3.01
C GLY A 83 1.59 3.45 -3.69
N LYS A 84 1.15 4.61 -3.22
CA LYS A 84 1.61 5.90 -3.73
C LYS A 84 3.13 6.07 -3.58
N ALA A 85 3.69 5.68 -2.44
CA ALA A 85 5.14 5.71 -2.23
C ALA A 85 5.89 4.77 -3.19
N ILE A 86 5.39 3.54 -3.40
CA ILE A 86 5.93 2.59 -4.39
C ILE A 86 5.91 3.20 -5.79
N ARG A 87 4.79 3.80 -6.20
CA ARG A 87 4.63 4.42 -7.51
C ARG A 87 5.58 5.59 -7.70
N LEU A 88 5.68 6.47 -6.70
CA LEU A 88 6.57 7.64 -6.72
C LEU A 88 8.04 7.23 -6.84
N LYS A 89 8.45 6.19 -6.11
CA LYS A 89 9.82 5.66 -6.16
C LYS A 89 10.10 4.84 -7.43
N GLY A 90 9.08 4.46 -8.17
CA GLY A 90 9.21 3.60 -9.36
C GLY A 90 9.62 2.17 -9.02
N PHE A 91 9.35 1.69 -7.81
CA PHE A 91 9.69 0.36 -7.36
C PHE A 91 8.85 -0.71 -8.09
N SER A 92 9.40 -1.90 -8.19
CA SER A 92 8.67 -3.09 -8.63
C SER A 92 8.01 -3.78 -7.44
N THR A 93 6.97 -4.57 -7.69
CA THR A 93 6.26 -5.33 -6.65
C THR A 93 6.24 -6.81 -6.97
N LEU A 94 6.28 -7.65 -5.94
CA LEU A 94 6.35 -9.09 -6.07
C LEU A 94 5.50 -9.78 -5.01
N VAL A 95 4.74 -10.80 -5.41
CA VAL A 95 4.20 -11.82 -4.51
C VAL A 95 4.84 -13.16 -4.88
N PRO A 96 5.73 -13.72 -4.03
CA PRO A 96 6.43 -14.98 -4.29
C PRO A 96 5.53 -16.21 -4.15
N ASP A 97 6.12 -17.38 -4.44
CA ASP A 97 5.44 -18.67 -4.28
C ASP A 97 4.91 -18.90 -2.87
N ASN A 98 3.68 -19.43 -2.81
CA ASN A 98 2.96 -19.76 -1.58
C ASN A 98 2.68 -18.56 -0.66
N MET A 99 2.92 -17.33 -1.13
CA MET A 99 2.58 -16.10 -0.43
C MET A 99 1.29 -15.49 -0.99
N TYR A 100 0.70 -14.61 -0.22
CA TYR A 100 -0.51 -13.88 -0.61
C TYR A 100 -0.40 -12.40 -0.30
N CYS A 101 -1.12 -11.61 -1.08
CA CYS A 101 -1.31 -10.18 -0.87
C CYS A 101 -2.77 -9.87 -1.17
N ALA A 102 -3.54 -9.55 -0.15
CA ALA A 102 -4.98 -9.38 -0.26
C ALA A 102 -5.44 -8.00 0.19
N SER A 103 -6.61 -7.55 -0.29
CA SER A 103 -7.28 -6.33 0.16
C SER A 103 -6.36 -5.09 0.03
N ALA A 104 -6.14 -4.33 1.10
CA ALA A 104 -5.27 -3.15 1.12
C ALA A 104 -3.83 -3.44 0.64
N CYS A 105 -3.29 -4.64 0.93
CA CYS A 105 -2.01 -5.09 0.40
C CYS A 105 -2.02 -5.17 -1.13
N ALA A 106 -3.07 -5.75 -1.71
CA ALA A 106 -3.18 -5.89 -3.16
C ALA A 106 -3.28 -4.52 -3.86
N LEU A 107 -3.89 -3.52 -3.20
CA LEU A 107 -3.89 -2.15 -3.70
C LEU A 107 -2.46 -1.56 -3.75
N ALA A 108 -1.66 -1.80 -2.72
CA ALA A 108 -0.25 -1.39 -2.72
C ALA A 108 0.56 -2.13 -3.78
N TRP A 109 0.36 -3.45 -3.96
CA TRP A 109 1.01 -4.24 -5.00
C TRP A 109 0.72 -3.72 -6.42
N LEU A 110 -0.51 -3.25 -6.68
CA LEU A 110 -0.89 -2.68 -8.00
C LEU A 110 -0.07 -1.46 -8.39
N ALA A 111 0.56 -0.77 -7.46
CA ALA A 111 1.33 0.44 -7.73
C ALA A 111 2.72 0.16 -8.33
N GLY A 112 3.18 -1.08 -8.31
CA GLY A 112 4.47 -1.44 -8.86
C GLY A 112 4.66 -1.05 -10.32
N ARG A 113 5.84 -0.53 -10.66
CA ARG A 113 6.25 -0.27 -12.06
C ARG A 113 6.20 -1.58 -12.87
N VAL A 114 6.74 -2.65 -12.30
CA VAL A 114 6.57 -4.01 -12.77
C VAL A 114 5.89 -4.78 -11.65
N ARG A 115 4.70 -5.31 -11.91
CA ARG A 115 3.96 -6.17 -10.98
C ARG A 115 4.32 -7.60 -11.29
N GLN A 116 4.79 -8.33 -10.29
CA GLN A 116 5.20 -9.72 -10.44
C GLN A 116 4.44 -10.61 -9.46
N MET A 117 4.11 -11.80 -9.90
CA MET A 117 3.63 -12.87 -9.04
C MET A 117 4.06 -14.22 -9.60
N SER A 118 4.30 -15.19 -8.73
CA SER A 118 4.57 -16.57 -9.12
C SER A 118 3.28 -17.36 -9.34
N ASP A 119 3.39 -18.60 -9.80
CA ASP A 119 2.21 -19.42 -10.16
C ASP A 119 1.36 -19.82 -8.96
N THR A 120 1.98 -19.98 -7.80
CA THR A 120 1.29 -20.34 -6.55
C THR A 120 0.99 -19.12 -5.67
N ALA A 121 1.41 -17.93 -6.11
CA ALA A 121 1.10 -16.68 -5.43
C ALA A 121 -0.39 -16.34 -5.53
N ARG A 122 -0.91 -15.65 -4.53
CA ARG A 122 -2.31 -15.24 -4.46
C ARG A 122 -2.42 -13.73 -4.26
N VAL A 123 -2.98 -13.03 -5.23
CA VAL A 123 -3.33 -11.60 -5.12
C VAL A 123 -4.84 -11.49 -5.13
N GLY A 124 -5.43 -10.88 -4.09
CA GLY A 124 -6.88 -10.90 -3.90
C GLY A 124 -7.48 -9.54 -3.61
N PHE A 125 -8.68 -9.33 -4.14
CA PHE A 125 -9.44 -8.08 -4.04
C PHE A 125 -10.87 -8.33 -3.54
N HIS A 126 -11.41 -7.35 -2.85
CA HIS A 126 -12.83 -7.27 -2.48
C HIS A 126 -13.25 -5.81 -2.32
N ALA A 127 -14.55 -5.56 -2.32
CA ALA A 127 -15.10 -4.24 -2.04
C ALA A 127 -14.70 -3.74 -0.64
N VAL A 128 -14.44 -2.45 -0.52
CA VAL A 128 -14.18 -1.83 0.79
C VAL A 128 -15.42 -1.92 1.66
N TYR A 129 -15.23 -2.24 2.93
CA TYR A 129 -16.29 -2.35 3.90
C TYR A 129 -15.96 -1.67 5.23
N THR A 130 -16.99 -1.36 5.99
CA THR A 130 -16.90 -1.01 7.42
C THR A 130 -17.56 -2.13 8.22
N SER A 131 -17.06 -2.36 9.43
CA SER A 131 -17.68 -3.28 10.38
C SER A 131 -18.07 -2.51 11.62
N GLU A 132 -19.37 -2.46 11.89
CA GLU A 132 -19.97 -1.82 13.07
C GLU A 132 -20.92 -2.82 13.72
N ASP A 133 -20.80 -3.00 15.05
CA ASP A 133 -21.62 -3.91 15.85
C ASP A 133 -21.68 -5.36 15.31
N GLY A 134 -20.58 -5.81 14.67
CA GLY A 134 -20.49 -7.14 14.07
C GLY A 134 -21.15 -7.28 12.69
N GLU A 135 -21.77 -6.23 12.17
CA GLU A 135 -22.30 -6.19 10.81
C GLU A 135 -21.26 -5.62 9.84
N THR A 136 -21.04 -6.32 8.73
CA THR A 136 -20.18 -5.88 7.64
C THR A 136 -21.02 -5.22 6.56
N ARG A 137 -20.67 -4.00 6.18
CA ARG A 137 -21.37 -3.23 5.15
C ARG A 137 -20.40 -2.66 4.13
N VAL A 138 -20.72 -2.79 2.83
CA VAL A 138 -19.94 -2.19 1.76
C VAL A 138 -19.89 -0.67 1.94
N SER A 139 -18.66 -0.12 1.91
CA SER A 139 -18.42 1.32 1.99
C SER A 139 -18.39 1.93 0.59
N SER A 140 -19.44 2.65 0.21
CA SER A 140 -19.48 3.37 -1.07
C SER A 140 -18.37 4.43 -1.15
N ALA A 141 -18.11 5.15 -0.07
CA ALA A 141 -17.04 6.15 0.00
C ALA A 141 -15.66 5.48 -0.13
N GLY A 142 -15.43 4.36 0.56
CA GLY A 142 -14.19 3.59 0.44
C GLY A 142 -13.94 3.09 -0.99
N ASN A 143 -14.98 2.56 -1.66
CA ASN A 143 -14.87 2.12 -3.05
C ASN A 143 -14.64 3.29 -4.02
N ALA A 144 -15.19 4.47 -3.75
CA ALA A 144 -14.90 5.67 -4.54
C ALA A 144 -13.42 6.09 -4.41
N ILE A 145 -12.84 6.03 -3.20
CA ILE A 145 -11.42 6.29 -2.95
C ILE A 145 -10.55 5.27 -3.70
N VAL A 146 -10.89 3.98 -3.63
CA VAL A 146 -10.19 2.94 -4.39
C VAL A 146 -10.27 3.21 -5.89
N GLY A 147 -11.46 3.51 -6.41
CA GLY A 147 -11.65 3.83 -7.83
C GLY A 147 -10.79 5.00 -8.30
N ALA A 148 -10.74 6.08 -7.51
CA ALA A 148 -9.89 7.23 -7.79
C ALA A 148 -8.40 6.86 -7.79
N TYR A 149 -7.95 6.10 -6.81
CA TYR A 149 -6.58 5.61 -6.71
C TYR A 149 -6.19 4.72 -7.89
N LEU A 150 -7.02 3.76 -8.26
CA LEU A 150 -6.76 2.86 -9.39
C LEU A 150 -6.72 3.62 -10.73
N ASN A 151 -7.56 4.63 -10.89
CA ASN A 151 -7.51 5.52 -12.04
C ASN A 151 -6.19 6.32 -12.10
N GLN A 152 -5.66 6.79 -10.96
CA GLN A 152 -4.35 7.44 -10.89
C GLN A 152 -3.21 6.49 -11.28
N LEU A 153 -3.33 5.20 -10.98
CA LEU A 153 -2.38 4.19 -11.43
C LEU A 153 -2.46 3.91 -12.94
N GLY A 154 -3.46 4.47 -13.63
CA GLY A 154 -3.69 4.26 -15.06
C GLY A 154 -4.36 2.91 -15.38
N LEU A 155 -5.05 2.30 -14.42
CA LEU A 155 -5.76 1.06 -14.65
C LEU A 155 -7.08 1.30 -15.41
N PRO A 156 -7.45 0.43 -16.37
CA PRO A 156 -8.68 0.58 -17.12
C PRO A 156 -9.93 0.29 -16.27
N THR A 157 -11.07 0.81 -16.68
CA THR A 157 -12.35 0.62 -15.97
C THR A 157 -12.68 -0.84 -15.72
N SER A 158 -12.31 -1.76 -16.64
CA SER A 158 -12.48 -3.21 -16.46
C SER A 158 -11.73 -3.77 -15.26
N ALA A 159 -10.51 -3.26 -15.00
CA ALA A 159 -9.74 -3.61 -13.81
C ALA A 159 -10.37 -3.04 -12.55
N ILE A 160 -10.84 -1.78 -12.59
CA ILE A 160 -11.50 -1.13 -11.44
C ILE A 160 -12.74 -1.94 -11.03
N ILE A 161 -13.61 -2.32 -11.99
CA ILE A 161 -14.79 -3.13 -11.72
C ILE A 161 -14.41 -4.50 -11.15
N TYR A 162 -13.37 -5.15 -11.69
CA TYR A 162 -12.89 -6.43 -11.19
C TYR A 162 -12.41 -6.34 -9.74
N ILE A 163 -11.67 -5.30 -9.40
CA ILE A 163 -11.05 -5.09 -8.09
C ILE A 163 -12.09 -4.77 -7.02
N THR A 164 -13.12 -4.01 -7.36
CA THR A 164 -14.17 -3.56 -6.42
C THR A 164 -15.43 -4.42 -6.45
N GLY A 165 -15.46 -5.48 -7.28
CA GLY A 165 -16.69 -6.22 -7.57
C GLY A 165 -17.02 -7.34 -6.59
N ALA A 166 -16.04 -7.94 -5.91
CA ALA A 166 -16.30 -9.00 -4.95
C ALA A 166 -16.90 -8.44 -3.66
N PRO A 167 -17.90 -9.10 -3.05
CA PRO A 167 -18.45 -8.67 -1.77
C PRO A 167 -17.41 -8.81 -0.64
N PRO A 168 -17.60 -8.13 0.50
CA PRO A 168 -16.66 -8.18 1.63
C PRO A 168 -16.40 -9.59 2.18
N GLU A 169 -17.39 -10.47 2.10
CA GLU A 169 -17.32 -11.87 2.56
C GLU A 169 -16.58 -12.77 1.56
N GLY A 170 -16.33 -12.26 0.35
CA GLY A 170 -15.64 -12.97 -0.74
C GLY A 170 -14.28 -12.38 -1.04
N MET A 171 -13.51 -13.11 -1.83
CA MET A 171 -12.22 -12.63 -2.34
C MET A 171 -12.12 -12.98 -3.83
N GLN A 172 -11.93 -11.96 -4.65
CA GLN A 172 -11.62 -12.12 -6.06
C GLN A 172 -10.12 -12.32 -6.22
N TRP A 173 -9.72 -13.60 -6.36
CA TRP A 173 -8.32 -13.94 -6.56
C TRP A 173 -7.92 -13.74 -8.02
N LEU A 174 -6.88 -12.95 -8.24
CA LEU A 174 -6.33 -12.66 -9.55
C LEU A 174 -5.51 -13.86 -10.05
N ASN A 175 -5.78 -14.28 -11.28
CA ASN A 175 -4.95 -15.17 -12.04
C ASN A 175 -4.44 -14.47 -13.31
N PHE A 176 -3.46 -15.05 -14.01
CA PHE A 176 -2.88 -14.42 -15.20
C PHE A 176 -3.88 -14.24 -16.35
N ALA A 177 -4.86 -15.13 -16.49
CA ALA A 177 -5.89 -15.02 -17.52
C ALA A 177 -6.83 -13.84 -17.22
N ASP A 178 -7.28 -13.72 -15.97
CA ASP A 178 -8.09 -12.59 -15.55
C ASP A 178 -7.33 -11.27 -15.62
N ALA A 179 -6.07 -11.24 -15.16
CA ALA A 179 -5.22 -10.07 -15.26
C ALA A 179 -5.15 -9.55 -16.72
N LYS A 180 -4.88 -10.44 -17.68
CA LYS A 180 -4.86 -10.11 -19.09
C LYS A 180 -6.23 -9.63 -19.59
N ARG A 181 -7.32 -10.30 -19.19
CA ARG A 181 -8.69 -9.97 -19.61
C ARG A 181 -9.13 -8.60 -19.13
N VAL A 182 -8.75 -8.21 -17.91
CA VAL A 182 -9.17 -6.93 -17.33
C VAL A 182 -8.14 -5.80 -17.53
N GLY A 183 -6.99 -6.10 -18.17
CA GLY A 183 -5.98 -5.09 -18.49
C GLY A 183 -5.04 -4.76 -17.34
N ILE A 184 -4.82 -5.68 -16.40
CA ILE A 184 -3.77 -5.57 -15.38
C ILE A 184 -2.53 -6.26 -15.90
N GLU A 185 -1.49 -5.48 -16.21
CA GLU A 185 -0.20 -6.05 -16.63
C GLU A 185 0.49 -6.71 -15.44
N VAL A 186 0.75 -8.02 -15.54
CA VAL A 186 1.43 -8.82 -14.53
C VAL A 186 2.49 -9.69 -15.20
N ARG A 187 3.72 -9.64 -14.68
CA ARG A 187 4.80 -10.51 -15.10
C ARG A 187 4.82 -11.77 -14.23
N ARG A 188 4.92 -12.93 -14.88
CA ARG A 188 5.15 -14.20 -14.18
C ARG A 188 6.58 -14.25 -13.65
N LEU A 189 6.75 -14.54 -12.36
CA LEU A 189 8.08 -14.80 -11.81
C LEU A 189 8.47 -16.26 -12.10
N ASN A 190 9.54 -16.45 -12.89
CA ASN A 190 10.13 -17.75 -13.15
C ASN A 190 11.54 -17.77 -12.56
N LEU A 191 11.70 -18.29 -11.34
CA LEU A 191 13.01 -18.36 -10.68
C LEU A 191 14.06 -19.20 -11.44
N THR A 192 13.62 -20.09 -12.32
CA THR A 192 14.50 -20.91 -13.14
C THR A 192 14.95 -20.23 -14.46
N ALA A 193 14.19 -19.24 -14.95
CA ALA A 193 14.49 -18.54 -16.20
C ALA A 193 15.23 -17.21 -15.98
N ASP A 194 14.96 -16.54 -14.88
CA ASP A 194 15.50 -15.19 -14.61
C ASP A 194 16.93 -15.21 -14.08
N ALA A 195 17.46 -16.36 -13.64
CA ALA A 195 18.88 -16.50 -13.31
C ALA A 195 19.82 -16.27 -14.53
N ASN A 196 19.30 -16.40 -15.76
CA ASN A 196 20.04 -16.17 -17.00
C ASN A 196 19.60 -14.87 -17.74
N ALA A 197 18.62 -14.15 -17.25
CA ALA A 197 18.04 -12.96 -17.90
C ALA A 197 18.28 -11.67 -17.10
N VAL A 198 19.45 -11.51 -16.50
CA VAL A 198 19.93 -10.19 -16.07
C VAL A 198 20.46 -9.47 -17.33
N GLN A 199 19.58 -9.15 -18.27
CA GLN A 199 19.84 -8.06 -19.19
C GLN A 199 19.42 -6.76 -18.51
N PRO A 200 20.34 -5.80 -18.36
CA PRO A 200 19.96 -4.47 -17.88
C PRO A 200 18.86 -3.91 -18.80
N PRO A 201 17.85 -3.25 -18.26
CA PRO A 201 16.85 -2.58 -19.08
C PRO A 201 17.54 -1.67 -20.06
N ALA A 202 17.12 -1.71 -21.34
CA ALA A 202 17.65 -0.88 -22.41
C ALA A 202 17.83 0.55 -21.88
N GLN A 203 19.05 1.05 -21.97
CA GLN A 203 19.43 2.38 -21.50
C GLN A 203 18.52 3.40 -22.15
N LEU A 204 17.70 4.08 -21.34
CA LEU A 204 17.06 5.33 -21.75
C LEU A 204 18.18 6.31 -22.13
N PRO A 205 17.99 7.12 -23.19
CA PRO A 205 19.00 8.09 -23.62
C PRO A 205 19.39 9.00 -22.45
N PRO A 206 20.66 9.40 -22.33
CA PRO A 206 21.15 10.21 -21.22
C PRO A 206 20.40 11.55 -21.17
N SER A 207 19.58 11.73 -20.17
CA SER A 207 18.90 12.99 -19.91
C SER A 207 19.82 13.89 -19.08
N THR A 208 20.53 14.77 -19.75
CA THR A 208 21.42 15.78 -19.17
C THR A 208 20.69 16.89 -18.37
N GLY A 209 19.47 16.67 -17.91
CA GLY A 209 18.73 17.60 -17.07
C GLY A 209 18.09 17.02 -15.82
N ARG A 210 18.19 15.68 -15.63
CA ARG A 210 17.44 14.99 -14.58
C ARG A 210 18.00 15.17 -13.16
N GLY A 211 19.29 15.40 -13.00
CA GLY A 211 19.93 15.51 -11.69
C GLY A 211 19.45 16.73 -10.89
N ASN A 212 19.34 17.88 -11.56
CA ASN A 212 18.90 19.11 -10.92
C ASN A 212 17.39 19.10 -10.62
N LEU A 213 16.57 18.50 -11.48
CA LEU A 213 15.13 18.39 -11.29
C LEU A 213 14.79 17.44 -10.12
N LEU A 214 15.46 16.29 -10.01
CA LEU A 214 15.26 15.35 -8.90
C LEU A 214 15.71 15.94 -7.56
N ALA A 215 16.83 16.65 -7.52
CA ALA A 215 17.28 17.36 -6.32
C ALA A 215 16.28 18.44 -5.89
N SER A 216 15.77 19.22 -6.85
CA SER A 216 14.74 20.23 -6.61
C SER A 216 13.43 19.63 -6.09
N ILE A 217 12.93 18.56 -6.74
CA ILE A 217 11.70 17.87 -6.31
C ILE A 217 11.87 17.23 -4.93
N THR A 218 13.03 16.66 -4.61
CA THR A 218 13.31 16.06 -3.30
C THR A 218 13.32 17.12 -2.20
N GLU A 219 13.93 18.27 -2.46
CA GLU A 219 13.97 19.39 -1.51
C GLU A 219 12.57 20.00 -1.31
N GLU A 220 11.85 20.18 -2.39
CA GLU A 220 10.47 20.71 -2.36
C GLU A 220 9.52 19.77 -1.63
N THR A 221 9.65 18.44 -1.85
CA THR A 221 8.90 17.43 -1.12
C THR A 221 9.25 17.41 0.37
N ARG A 222 10.54 17.52 0.72
CA ARG A 222 10.98 17.61 2.12
C ARG A 222 10.39 18.86 2.81
N ASN A 223 10.39 19.98 2.12
CA ASN A 223 9.84 21.24 2.63
C ASN A 223 8.32 21.17 2.79
N LEU A 224 7.62 20.50 1.88
CA LEU A 224 6.17 20.27 1.97
C LEU A 224 5.83 19.40 3.20
N PHE A 225 6.54 18.28 3.41
CA PHE A 225 6.35 17.44 4.60
C PHE A 225 6.73 18.16 5.90
N SER A 226 7.76 19.01 5.86
CA SER A 226 8.13 19.85 7.01
C SER A 226 7.06 20.89 7.31
N ALA A 227 6.43 21.46 6.28
CA ALA A 227 5.35 22.45 6.42
C ALA A 227 4.07 21.82 6.99
N THR A 228 3.71 20.60 6.59
CA THR A 228 2.53 19.89 7.11
C THR A 228 2.66 19.49 8.59
N ASN A 229 3.86 19.49 9.16
CA ASN A 229 4.12 19.28 10.58
C ASN A 229 4.19 20.58 11.39
N GLN A 230 4.03 21.74 10.78
CA GLN A 230 3.95 23.04 11.45
C GLN A 230 2.51 23.37 11.83
N GLU A 231 2.32 24.45 12.60
CA GLU A 231 0.97 24.96 12.86
C GLU A 231 0.27 25.27 11.54
N ASN A 232 -1.03 24.96 11.44
CA ASN A 232 -1.84 25.01 10.22
C ASN A 232 -1.69 26.34 9.42
N ALA A 233 -1.53 27.48 10.11
CA ALA A 233 -1.36 28.78 9.47
C ALA A 233 -0.04 28.87 8.66
N ALA A 234 1.05 28.34 9.18
CA ALA A 234 2.35 28.34 8.50
C ALA A 234 2.37 27.37 7.31
N ALA A 235 1.75 26.22 7.45
CA ALA A 235 1.58 25.25 6.36
C ALA A 235 0.75 25.84 5.21
N ILE A 236 -0.36 26.51 5.52
CA ILE A 236 -1.21 27.18 4.52
C ILE A 236 -0.42 28.28 3.80
N ALA A 237 0.32 29.13 4.52
CA ALA A 237 1.13 30.19 3.94
C ALA A 237 2.21 29.63 2.99
N TYR A 238 2.89 28.54 3.41
CA TYR A 238 3.88 27.87 2.56
C TYR A 238 3.27 27.32 1.28
N LEU A 239 2.13 26.65 1.34
CA LEU A 239 1.44 26.11 0.17
C LEU A 239 0.93 27.22 -0.77
N GLN A 240 0.45 28.32 -0.20
CA GLN A 240 0.02 29.50 -0.98
C GLN A 240 1.17 30.16 -1.73
N GLU A 241 2.38 30.14 -1.19
CA GLU A 241 3.57 30.66 -1.86
C GLU A 241 4.04 29.72 -2.99
N LYS A 242 4.03 28.40 -2.73
CA LYS A 242 4.64 27.41 -3.64
C LYS A 242 3.77 27.01 -4.83
N TYR A 243 2.46 27.01 -4.68
CA TYR A 243 1.59 26.68 -5.81
C TYR A 243 1.41 27.87 -6.76
N SER A 244 1.40 27.58 -8.05
CA SER A 244 0.99 28.54 -9.07
C SER A 244 -0.49 28.91 -8.90
N GLU A 245 -0.93 30.01 -9.52
CA GLU A 245 -2.33 30.47 -9.43
C GLU A 245 -3.34 29.43 -9.94
N GLN A 246 -2.89 28.53 -10.81
CA GLN A 246 -3.65 27.36 -11.26
C GLN A 246 -2.86 26.09 -10.97
N VAL A 247 -3.51 25.12 -10.36
CA VAL A 247 -2.91 23.84 -9.95
C VAL A 247 -3.63 22.70 -10.67
N SER A 248 -2.86 21.82 -11.30
CA SER A 248 -3.40 20.57 -11.82
C SER A 248 -3.63 19.62 -10.64
N TYR A 249 -4.89 19.43 -10.28
CA TYR A 249 -5.32 18.56 -9.18
C TYR A 249 -6.24 17.48 -9.76
N TYR A 250 -5.79 16.23 -9.71
CA TYR A 250 -6.49 15.07 -10.29
C TYR A 250 -6.92 15.26 -11.76
N GLY A 251 -6.03 15.83 -12.59
CA GLY A 251 -6.31 16.08 -14.01
C GLY A 251 -7.20 17.29 -14.29
N ASN A 252 -7.70 17.96 -13.27
CA ASN A 252 -8.44 19.22 -13.39
C ASN A 252 -7.53 20.41 -13.06
N VAL A 253 -7.62 21.47 -13.84
CA VAL A 253 -6.95 22.73 -13.54
C VAL A 253 -7.85 23.54 -12.62
N LEU A 254 -7.45 23.68 -11.35
CA LEU A 254 -8.20 24.39 -10.33
C LEU A 254 -7.46 25.66 -9.89
N PRO A 255 -8.18 26.71 -9.49
CA PRO A 255 -7.57 27.83 -8.79
C PRO A 255 -6.86 27.38 -7.51
N LYS A 256 -5.68 27.92 -7.23
CA LYS A 256 -4.87 27.62 -6.05
C LYS A 256 -5.68 27.64 -4.74
N ALA A 257 -6.51 28.67 -4.58
CA ALA A 257 -7.34 28.81 -3.37
C ALA A 257 -8.29 27.62 -3.16
N ASN A 258 -8.80 27.02 -4.23
CA ASN A 258 -9.69 25.86 -4.15
C ASN A 258 -8.93 24.61 -3.69
N VAL A 259 -7.69 24.41 -4.18
CA VAL A 259 -6.84 23.26 -3.78
C VAL A 259 -6.44 23.37 -2.30
N VAL A 260 -6.02 24.54 -1.85
CA VAL A 260 -5.68 24.78 -0.44
C VAL A 260 -6.90 24.56 0.47
N ASN A 261 -8.09 24.98 0.06
CA ASN A 261 -9.31 24.71 0.83
C ASN A 261 -9.68 23.22 0.86
N LEU A 262 -9.50 22.49 -0.23
CA LEU A 262 -9.73 21.03 -0.24
C LEU A 262 -8.78 20.32 0.73
N LEU A 263 -7.49 20.64 0.71
CA LEU A 263 -6.51 20.07 1.62
C LEU A 263 -6.84 20.37 3.11
N ARG A 264 -7.42 21.54 3.39
CA ARG A 264 -7.85 21.95 4.72
C ARG A 264 -9.10 21.20 5.19
N ILE A 265 -10.08 20.95 4.30
CA ILE A 265 -11.32 20.22 4.61
C ILE A 265 -11.03 18.74 4.85
N ASP A 266 -10.12 18.17 4.07
CA ASP A 266 -9.75 16.75 4.16
C ASP A 266 -8.83 16.43 5.36
N GLY A 267 -8.52 17.42 6.22
CA GLY A 267 -7.71 17.23 7.43
C GLY A 267 -6.23 16.99 7.13
N HIS A 268 -5.75 17.42 5.98
CA HIS A 268 -4.34 17.36 5.59
C HIS A 268 -3.54 18.61 6.03
N LEU A 269 -4.25 19.62 6.58
CA LEU A 269 -3.68 20.87 7.13
C LEU A 269 -4.28 21.20 8.49
#